data_adf46d9d8fa81044c04eb43920ce91cc
#
_entry.id   adf46d9d8fa81044c04eb43920ce91cc
#
_cell.length_a   1.000
_cell.length_b   1.000
_cell.length_c   1.000
_cell.angle_alpha   90.00
_cell.angle_beta   90.00
_cell.angle_gamma   90.00
#
_symmetry.space_group_name_H-M   'P 1'
#
loop_
_entity.id
_entity.type
_entity.pdbx_description
1 polymer ?
#
loop_
_entity_poly.entity_id
_entity_poly.type
_entity_poly.pdbx_seq_one_letter_code
_entity_poly.pdbx_strand_id
1 'polypeptide(L)'
;MINRLAILVIVLFVFVSCEKAQDTKGETIPPIAIFEKSQKPELVVAYLTNLLENQDGANLYYLRAKAYFDLRAYQKAQLDIEQALNQVPGDLDYLLLSAQIKSHIGLISEAIEDAKLVESSGLASAKLYEVLSNLYLENKEKKLGYFYLRKLEQIGIPSSERLHVDFLKRQFRLDSIGALQSVQLTDINHPDLAHAYFSYQIGRIPNITYQKQILAEIKKYPLDPYLMFSWGQFLVHVGQFSQAEKVLKQSVAWLPQHTAMRMALAHFYLNRKQFDQVELALAPLASNPRVIRDVLYLKVLVALNRGEKSKSVALLDSARKVFVGDGRFSLLYDRLVGKKPDSVNKTQDSTQQIVP
;
A
#
# COMPACT_ATOMS: atom_id res chain seq x y z
N MET A 1 -39.83 36.93 -55.72
CA MET A 1 -39.42 38.01 -54.77
C MET A 1 -39.60 37.63 -53.30
N ILE A 2 -39.96 36.42 -52.97
CA ILE A 2 -40.25 35.99 -51.58
C ILE A 2 -39.02 35.40 -50.84
N ASN A 3 -37.98 34.98 -51.59
CA ASN A 3 -36.83 34.29 -51.00
C ASN A 3 -35.69 35.19 -50.44
N ARG A 4 -35.72 36.49 -50.66
CA ARG A 4 -34.68 37.39 -50.13
C ARG A 4 -35.03 37.96 -48.73
N LEU A 5 -36.33 38.04 -48.39
CA LEU A 5 -36.75 38.50 -47.07
C LEU A 5 -36.59 37.47 -45.98
N ALA A 6 -36.78 36.18 -46.31
CA ALA A 6 -36.61 35.07 -45.36
C ALA A 6 -35.15 34.87 -44.94
N ILE A 7 -34.19 35.11 -45.81
CA ILE A 7 -32.76 34.98 -45.52
C ILE A 7 -32.28 36.13 -44.60
N LEU A 8 -32.87 37.34 -44.78
CA LEU A 8 -32.51 38.48 -43.94
C LEU A 8 -32.99 38.36 -42.48
N VAL A 9 -34.14 37.70 -42.28
CA VAL A 9 -34.68 37.42 -40.93
C VAL A 9 -33.86 36.34 -40.21
N ILE A 10 -33.37 35.32 -40.93
CA ILE A 10 -32.55 34.27 -40.36
C ILE A 10 -31.16 34.79 -39.97
N VAL A 11 -30.56 35.69 -40.76
CA VAL A 11 -29.26 36.29 -40.44
C VAL A 11 -29.36 37.29 -39.29
N LEU A 12 -30.52 37.94 -39.10
CA LEU A 12 -30.74 38.85 -37.95
C LEU A 12 -30.95 38.07 -36.64
N PHE A 13 -31.51 36.83 -36.70
CA PHE A 13 -31.66 36.00 -35.50
C PHE A 13 -30.33 35.34 -35.04
N VAL A 14 -29.37 35.17 -35.92
CA VAL A 14 -28.05 34.59 -35.56
C VAL A 14 -27.14 35.63 -34.90
N PHE A 15 -27.35 36.95 -35.19
CA PHE A 15 -26.54 38.01 -34.55
C PHE A 15 -27.10 38.53 -33.24
N VAL A 16 -28.33 38.22 -32.85
CA VAL A 16 -28.92 38.58 -31.52
C VAL A 16 -28.62 37.55 -30.44
N SER A 17 -28.12 36.38 -30.83
CA SER A 17 -27.77 35.31 -29.87
C SER A 17 -26.32 35.37 -29.36
N CYS A 18 -25.56 36.41 -29.69
CA CYS A 18 -24.16 36.55 -29.30
C CYS A 18 -23.85 37.77 -28.43
N GLU A 19 -24.82 38.27 -27.68
CA GLU A 19 -24.59 39.30 -26.69
C GLU A 19 -25.43 39.03 -25.45
N LYS A 20 -24.86 38.21 -24.60
CA LYS A 20 -24.92 38.25 -23.13
C LYS A 20 -24.14 37.07 -22.57
N ALA A 21 -22.82 37.14 -22.66
CA ALA A 21 -22.03 36.60 -21.56
C ALA A 21 -22.32 37.52 -20.35
N GLN A 22 -23.48 37.29 -19.73
CA GLN A 22 -23.76 37.88 -18.42
C GLN A 22 -22.84 37.19 -17.42
N ASP A 23 -22.03 38.03 -16.77
CA ASP A 23 -21.45 37.77 -15.45
C ASP A 23 -22.36 36.82 -14.63
N THR A 24 -22.06 35.56 -14.60
CA THR A 24 -22.58 34.62 -13.60
C THR A 24 -21.79 34.80 -12.30
N LYS A 25 -21.85 36.01 -11.75
CA LYS A 25 -21.67 36.20 -10.33
C LYS A 25 -22.90 35.56 -9.68
N GLY A 26 -22.77 34.32 -9.26
CA GLY A 26 -23.78 33.67 -8.44
C GLY A 26 -24.21 32.28 -8.87
N GLU A 27 -23.37 31.48 -9.52
CA GLU A 27 -23.57 30.04 -9.42
C GLU A 27 -23.37 29.64 -7.97
N THR A 28 -24.51 29.44 -7.27
CA THR A 28 -24.51 28.86 -5.94
C THR A 28 -23.85 27.50 -6.08
N ILE A 29 -22.61 27.40 -5.60
CA ILE A 29 -21.85 26.14 -5.49
C ILE A 29 -22.80 25.14 -4.83
N PRO A 30 -23.16 24.03 -5.49
CA PRO A 30 -24.06 23.05 -4.89
C PRO A 30 -23.48 22.61 -3.54
N PRO A 31 -24.33 22.44 -2.51
CA PRO A 31 -23.84 22.03 -1.20
C PRO A 31 -22.94 20.80 -1.34
N ILE A 32 -21.76 20.84 -0.74
CA ILE A 32 -20.74 19.78 -0.77
C ILE A 32 -21.35 18.39 -0.52
N ALA A 33 -22.38 18.31 0.33
CA ALA A 33 -23.15 17.08 0.62
C ALA A 33 -23.80 16.41 -0.61
N ILE A 34 -24.03 17.12 -1.71
CA ILE A 34 -24.61 16.56 -2.95
C ILE A 34 -23.52 15.80 -3.73
N PHE A 35 -22.25 16.19 -3.61
CA PHE A 35 -21.13 15.53 -4.28
C PHE A 35 -20.71 14.23 -3.59
N GLU A 36 -20.92 14.08 -2.28
CA GLU A 36 -20.48 12.91 -1.52
C GLU A 36 -21.23 11.60 -1.89
N LYS A 37 -22.44 11.67 -2.42
CA LYS A 37 -23.30 10.49 -2.58
C LYS A 37 -23.42 9.88 -3.97
N SER A 38 -23.02 10.53 -5.03
CA SER A 38 -23.38 10.06 -6.39
C SER A 38 -22.36 10.28 -7.49
N GLN A 39 -21.19 10.86 -7.25
CA GLN A 39 -20.27 11.19 -8.33
C GLN A 39 -19.01 10.34 -8.33
N LYS A 40 -18.48 10.11 -9.53
CA LYS A 40 -17.19 9.42 -9.70
C LYS A 40 -16.09 10.22 -9.01
N PRO A 41 -15.20 9.59 -8.23
CA PRO A 41 -14.15 10.30 -7.49
C PRO A 41 -13.29 11.21 -8.35
N GLU A 42 -13.10 10.90 -9.65
CA GLU A 42 -12.36 11.73 -10.60
C GLU A 42 -13.01 13.09 -10.83
N LEU A 43 -14.34 13.13 -10.89
CA LEU A 43 -15.09 14.39 -11.04
C LEU A 43 -15.03 15.22 -9.77
N VAL A 44 -15.08 14.57 -8.59
CA VAL A 44 -14.91 15.22 -7.29
C VAL A 44 -13.54 15.88 -7.20
N VAL A 45 -12.47 15.17 -7.59
CA VAL A 45 -11.11 15.71 -7.62
C VAL A 45 -11.02 16.92 -8.56
N ALA A 46 -11.55 16.84 -9.78
CA ALA A 46 -11.50 17.93 -10.73
C ALA A 46 -12.22 19.18 -10.20
N TYR A 47 -13.41 18.99 -9.65
CA TYR A 47 -14.22 20.06 -9.07
C TYR A 47 -13.53 20.73 -7.88
N LEU A 48 -13.06 19.94 -6.90
CA LEU A 48 -12.38 20.49 -5.72
C LEU A 48 -11.04 21.14 -6.06
N THR A 49 -10.37 20.67 -7.10
CA THR A 49 -9.14 21.32 -7.59
C THR A 49 -9.43 22.72 -8.11
N ASN A 50 -10.48 22.89 -8.90
CA ASN A 50 -10.90 24.21 -9.38
C ASN A 50 -11.35 25.14 -8.22
N LEU A 51 -12.07 24.60 -7.22
CA LEU A 51 -12.43 25.39 -6.03
C LEU A 51 -11.20 25.87 -5.26
N LEU A 52 -10.20 25.01 -5.07
CA LEU A 52 -8.98 25.31 -4.33
C LEU A 52 -8.06 26.32 -5.04
N GLU A 53 -8.28 26.61 -6.32
CA GLU A 53 -7.61 27.71 -7.02
C GLU A 53 -8.08 29.09 -6.50
N ASN A 54 -9.32 29.18 -5.98
CA ASN A 54 -9.95 30.43 -5.58
C ASN A 54 -10.31 30.50 -4.09
N GLN A 55 -10.30 29.37 -3.40
CA GLN A 55 -10.71 29.26 -2.00
C GLN A 55 -9.73 28.35 -1.26
N ASP A 56 -9.30 28.76 -0.08
CA ASP A 56 -8.51 27.92 0.81
C ASP A 56 -9.40 27.46 1.98
N GLY A 57 -9.32 26.16 2.33
CA GLY A 57 -10.13 25.64 3.42
C GLY A 57 -9.85 24.17 3.73
N ALA A 58 -9.67 23.86 5.01
CA ALA A 58 -9.35 22.52 5.49
C ALA A 58 -10.31 21.46 4.97
N ASN A 59 -11.61 21.75 4.96
CA ASN A 59 -12.63 20.81 4.50
C ASN A 59 -12.51 20.50 2.99
N LEU A 60 -12.08 21.45 2.15
CA LEU A 60 -11.88 21.22 0.72
C LEU A 60 -10.71 20.25 0.49
N TYR A 61 -9.60 20.45 1.21
CA TYR A 61 -8.47 19.52 1.18
C TYR A 61 -8.86 18.14 1.69
N TYR A 62 -9.59 18.05 2.80
CA TYR A 62 -10.07 16.77 3.34
C TYR A 62 -10.93 16.01 2.32
N LEU A 63 -11.89 16.67 1.69
CA LEU A 63 -12.77 16.05 0.70
C LEU A 63 -12.00 15.60 -0.54
N ARG A 64 -11.00 16.39 -0.99
CA ARG A 64 -10.15 15.99 -2.10
C ARG A 64 -9.20 14.87 -1.71
N ALA A 65 -8.66 14.87 -0.50
CA ALA A 65 -7.89 13.75 0.04
C ALA A 65 -8.71 12.46 0.07
N LYS A 66 -9.97 12.52 0.50
CA LYS A 66 -10.89 11.39 0.50
C LYS A 66 -11.14 10.86 -0.92
N ALA A 67 -11.38 11.76 -1.89
CA ALA A 67 -11.55 11.38 -3.29
C ALA A 67 -10.26 10.75 -3.88
N TYR A 68 -9.08 11.29 -3.55
CA TYR A 68 -7.81 10.68 -3.93
C TYR A 68 -7.60 9.31 -3.25
N PHE A 69 -8.03 9.17 -2.00
CA PHE A 69 -7.98 7.89 -1.29
C PHE A 69 -8.85 6.84 -1.98
N ASP A 70 -10.08 7.20 -2.39
CA ASP A 70 -10.98 6.33 -3.14
C ASP A 70 -10.41 5.94 -4.51
N LEU A 71 -9.65 6.84 -5.14
CA LEU A 71 -8.88 6.59 -6.36
C LEU A 71 -7.56 5.84 -6.12
N ARG A 72 -7.23 5.54 -4.85
CA ARG A 72 -5.96 4.93 -4.40
C ARG A 72 -4.72 5.71 -4.79
N ALA A 73 -4.86 6.99 -5.06
CA ALA A 73 -3.79 7.92 -5.28
C ALA A 73 -3.22 8.42 -3.93
N TYR A 74 -2.76 7.49 -3.08
CA TYR A 74 -2.45 7.70 -1.67
C TYR A 74 -1.47 8.84 -1.39
N GLN A 75 -0.49 9.07 -2.27
CA GLN A 75 0.45 10.19 -2.10
C GLN A 75 -0.21 11.55 -2.29
N LYS A 76 -1.14 11.65 -3.27
CA LYS A 76 -1.91 12.88 -3.45
C LYS A 76 -2.86 13.10 -2.28
N ALA A 77 -3.49 12.02 -1.80
CA ALA A 77 -4.31 12.05 -0.60
C ALA A 77 -3.52 12.51 0.63
N GLN A 78 -2.24 12.06 0.77
CA GLN A 78 -1.36 12.48 1.87
C GLN A 78 -1.09 13.98 1.85
N LEU A 79 -0.76 14.53 0.69
CA LEU A 79 -0.51 15.97 0.57
C LEU A 79 -1.72 16.81 0.98
N ASP A 80 -2.90 16.41 0.56
CA ASP A 80 -4.12 17.13 0.86
C ASP A 80 -4.55 16.98 2.33
N ILE A 81 -4.44 15.78 2.91
CA ILE A 81 -4.82 15.59 4.32
C ILE A 81 -3.85 16.29 5.27
N GLU A 82 -2.58 16.44 4.91
CA GLU A 82 -1.62 17.27 5.64
C GLU A 82 -2.02 18.75 5.61
N GLN A 83 -2.48 19.27 4.47
CA GLN A 83 -2.99 20.65 4.40
C GLN A 83 -4.24 20.84 5.27
N ALA A 84 -5.15 19.86 5.28
CA ALA A 84 -6.33 19.91 6.15
C ALA A 84 -5.95 19.92 7.64
N LEU A 85 -5.04 19.04 8.05
CA LEU A 85 -4.56 18.93 9.43
C LEU A 85 -3.70 20.12 9.87
N ASN A 86 -2.96 20.77 8.96
CA ASN A 86 -2.24 22.01 9.26
C ASN A 86 -3.20 23.15 9.63
N GLN A 87 -4.40 23.18 9.02
CA GLN A 87 -5.41 24.19 9.35
C GLN A 87 -6.24 23.80 10.57
N VAL A 88 -6.58 22.50 10.74
CA VAL A 88 -7.39 21.97 11.84
C VAL A 88 -6.76 20.69 12.42
N PRO A 89 -5.73 20.80 13.27
CA PRO A 89 -4.94 19.64 13.72
C PRO A 89 -5.71 18.60 14.57
N GLY A 90 -6.79 19.01 15.21
CA GLY A 90 -7.55 18.15 16.14
C GLY A 90 -8.82 17.54 15.54
N ASP A 91 -9.08 17.70 14.25
CA ASP A 91 -10.27 17.14 13.63
C ASP A 91 -10.15 15.60 13.56
N LEU A 92 -11.15 14.91 14.15
CA LEU A 92 -11.11 13.46 14.29
C LEU A 92 -11.30 12.72 12.98
N ASP A 93 -12.08 13.27 12.04
CA ASP A 93 -12.28 12.69 10.72
C ASP A 93 -11.02 12.84 9.87
N TYR A 94 -10.32 13.99 9.99
CA TYR A 94 -9.05 14.20 9.30
C TYR A 94 -7.96 13.29 9.82
N LEU A 95 -7.85 13.14 11.15
CA LEU A 95 -6.91 12.22 11.79
C LEU A 95 -7.19 10.76 11.39
N LEU A 96 -8.46 10.36 11.35
CA LEU A 96 -8.82 8.99 10.96
C LEU A 96 -8.50 8.71 9.50
N LEU A 97 -8.77 9.66 8.59
CA LEU A 97 -8.39 9.54 7.19
C LEU A 97 -6.86 9.57 7.02
N SER A 98 -6.15 10.44 7.76
CA SER A 98 -4.68 10.47 7.79
C SER A 98 -4.11 9.10 8.20
N ALA A 99 -4.62 8.50 9.26
CA ALA A 99 -4.21 7.17 9.70
C ALA A 99 -4.39 6.11 8.60
N GLN A 100 -5.53 6.15 7.88
CA GLN A 100 -5.77 5.25 6.77
C GLN A 100 -4.78 5.47 5.62
N ILE A 101 -4.57 6.72 5.22
CA ILE A 101 -3.63 7.08 4.14
C ILE A 101 -2.20 6.65 4.53
N LYS A 102 -1.75 7.00 5.74
CA LYS A 102 -0.42 6.65 6.27
C LYS A 102 -0.18 5.14 6.31
N SER A 103 -1.21 4.34 6.66
CA SER A 103 -1.15 2.88 6.57
C SER A 103 -0.80 2.44 5.14
N HIS A 104 -1.53 2.94 4.14
CA HIS A 104 -1.31 2.56 2.74
C HIS A 104 0.04 3.01 2.16
N ILE A 105 0.63 4.08 2.67
CA ILE A 105 1.97 4.51 2.25
C ILE A 105 3.11 3.91 3.08
N GLY A 106 2.77 3.07 4.08
CA GLY A 106 3.74 2.34 4.90
C GLY A 106 4.26 3.10 6.13
N LEU A 107 3.68 4.26 6.47
CA LEU A 107 3.99 5.06 7.66
C LEU A 107 3.19 4.54 8.87
N ILE A 108 3.41 3.26 9.23
CA ILE A 108 2.56 2.54 10.18
C ILE A 108 2.61 3.14 11.59
N SER A 109 3.77 3.61 12.04
CA SER A 109 3.92 4.21 13.37
C SER A 109 3.11 5.50 13.50
N GLU A 110 3.24 6.40 12.53
CA GLU A 110 2.51 7.66 12.46
C GLU A 110 1.00 7.43 12.28
N ALA A 111 0.63 6.40 11.53
CA ALA A 111 -0.78 6.00 11.39
C ALA A 111 -1.38 5.53 12.73
N ILE A 112 -0.62 4.76 13.52
CA ILE A 112 -1.04 4.34 14.86
C ILE A 112 -1.20 5.56 15.77
N GLU A 113 -0.29 6.53 15.73
CA GLU A 113 -0.37 7.76 16.52
C GLU A 113 -1.63 8.54 16.20
N ASP A 114 -1.93 8.79 14.92
CA ASP A 114 -3.16 9.48 14.50
C ASP A 114 -4.42 8.73 14.97
N ALA A 115 -4.49 7.42 14.77
CA ALA A 115 -5.63 6.61 15.19
C ALA A 115 -5.79 6.54 16.72
N LYS A 116 -4.68 6.58 17.48
CA LYS A 116 -4.69 6.65 18.95
C LYS A 116 -5.16 8.01 19.46
N LEU A 117 -4.86 9.11 18.75
CA LEU A 117 -5.42 10.41 19.08
C LEU A 117 -6.95 10.39 18.95
N VAL A 118 -7.48 9.78 17.87
CA VAL A 118 -8.92 9.59 17.71
C VAL A 118 -9.50 8.72 18.84
N GLU A 119 -8.86 7.62 19.22
CA GLU A 119 -9.32 6.77 20.32
C GLU A 119 -9.35 7.55 21.66
N SER A 120 -8.32 8.37 21.91
CA SER A 120 -8.20 9.13 23.15
C SER A 120 -9.28 10.21 23.33
N SER A 121 -9.93 10.64 22.25
CA SER A 121 -11.07 11.56 22.30
C SER A 121 -12.35 10.91 22.85
N GLY A 122 -12.33 9.60 23.09
CA GLY A 122 -13.49 8.83 23.51
C GLY A 122 -14.38 8.34 22.35
N LEU A 123 -14.01 8.62 21.09
CA LEU A 123 -14.73 8.11 19.93
C LEU A 123 -14.55 6.59 19.83
N ALA A 124 -15.66 5.86 19.93
CA ALA A 124 -15.72 4.42 19.71
C ALA A 124 -16.51 4.15 18.43
N SER A 125 -15.84 3.88 17.32
CA SER A 125 -16.49 3.59 16.04
C SER A 125 -15.95 2.31 15.41
N ALA A 126 -16.79 1.65 14.63
CA ALA A 126 -16.39 0.46 13.86
C ALA A 126 -15.18 0.77 12.97
N LYS A 127 -15.20 1.93 12.30
CA LYS A 127 -14.12 2.36 11.40
C LYS A 127 -12.79 2.56 12.14
N LEU A 128 -12.81 3.18 13.31
CA LEU A 128 -11.60 3.35 14.13
C LEU A 128 -10.99 1.99 14.54
N TYR A 129 -11.83 1.06 15.02
CA TYR A 129 -11.31 -0.23 15.47
C TYR A 129 -10.87 -1.13 14.31
N GLU A 130 -11.48 -1.00 13.15
CA GLU A 130 -10.99 -1.61 11.91
C GLU A 130 -9.57 -1.09 11.57
N VAL A 131 -9.40 0.24 11.54
CA VAL A 131 -8.11 0.89 11.26
C VAL A 131 -7.05 0.45 12.26
N LEU A 132 -7.34 0.51 13.57
CA LEU A 132 -6.40 0.09 14.61
C LEU A 132 -6.05 -1.40 14.53
N SER A 133 -7.04 -2.27 14.24
CA SER A 133 -6.79 -3.70 14.04
C SER A 133 -5.82 -3.95 12.90
N ASN A 134 -6.03 -3.30 11.75
CA ASN A 134 -5.16 -3.41 10.58
C ASN A 134 -3.75 -2.90 10.87
N LEU A 135 -3.63 -1.71 11.45
CA LEU A 135 -2.36 -1.08 11.77
C LEU A 135 -1.50 -1.94 12.70
N TYR A 136 -2.08 -2.49 13.77
CA TYR A 136 -1.35 -3.37 14.67
C TYR A 136 -1.01 -4.73 14.05
N LEU A 137 -1.83 -5.23 13.13
CA LEU A 137 -1.51 -6.41 12.35
C LEU A 137 -0.30 -6.17 11.45
N GLU A 138 -0.28 -5.06 10.70
CA GLU A 138 0.83 -4.64 9.85
C GLU A 138 2.10 -4.36 10.66
N ASN A 139 1.94 -3.81 11.88
CA ASN A 139 3.01 -3.58 12.84
C ASN A 139 3.55 -4.88 13.48
N LYS A 140 2.98 -6.05 13.12
CA LYS A 140 3.28 -7.37 13.70
C LYS A 140 2.93 -7.53 15.18
N GLU A 141 2.14 -6.64 15.73
CA GLU A 141 1.61 -6.66 17.08
C GLU A 141 0.26 -7.40 17.15
N LYS A 142 0.29 -8.68 16.83
CA LYS A 142 -0.89 -9.53 16.68
C LYS A 142 -1.87 -9.47 17.85
N LYS A 143 -1.38 -9.40 19.08
CA LYS A 143 -2.23 -9.35 20.29
C LYS A 143 -3.09 -8.10 20.30
N LEU A 144 -2.52 -6.94 19.96
CA LEU A 144 -3.24 -5.67 19.87
C LEU A 144 -4.18 -5.65 18.67
N GLY A 145 -3.74 -6.11 17.50
CA GLY A 145 -4.61 -6.24 16.33
C GLY A 145 -5.85 -7.10 16.64
N TYR A 146 -5.66 -8.25 17.31
CA TYR A 146 -6.78 -9.09 17.73
C TYR A 146 -7.68 -8.45 18.79
N PHE A 147 -7.10 -7.68 19.72
CA PHE A 147 -7.85 -6.93 20.72
C PHE A 147 -8.81 -5.92 20.06
N TYR A 148 -8.35 -5.15 19.07
CA TYR A 148 -9.18 -4.19 18.36
C TYR A 148 -10.21 -4.87 17.45
N LEU A 149 -9.87 -6.02 16.85
CA LEU A 149 -10.82 -6.83 16.11
C LEU A 149 -11.99 -7.28 16.99
N ARG A 150 -11.73 -7.67 18.23
CA ARG A 150 -12.79 -8.01 19.19
C ARG A 150 -13.65 -6.80 19.59
N LYS A 151 -13.04 -5.63 19.76
CA LYS A 151 -13.80 -4.38 20.00
C LYS A 151 -14.72 -4.07 18.80
N LEU A 152 -14.23 -4.23 17.58
CA LEU A 152 -15.03 -4.08 16.36
C LEU A 152 -16.24 -5.03 16.34
N GLU A 153 -16.04 -6.30 16.68
CA GLU A 153 -17.11 -7.29 16.78
C GLU A 153 -18.17 -6.92 17.83
N GLN A 154 -17.77 -6.34 18.96
CA GLN A 154 -18.67 -5.94 20.05
C GLN A 154 -19.57 -4.75 19.67
N ILE A 155 -19.07 -3.79 18.88
CA ILE A 155 -19.87 -2.64 18.39
C ILE A 155 -20.92 -3.09 17.37
N GLY A 156 -20.69 -4.21 16.71
CA GLY A 156 -21.47 -4.67 15.57
C GLY A 156 -20.81 -4.30 14.25
N ILE A 157 -20.68 -5.29 13.37
CA ILE A 157 -20.01 -5.12 12.07
C ILE A 157 -21.07 -4.77 11.04
N PRO A 158 -20.98 -3.62 10.36
CA PRO A 158 -21.83 -3.33 9.22
C PRO A 158 -21.73 -4.44 8.17
N SER A 159 -22.83 -4.74 7.50
CA SER A 159 -22.88 -5.83 6.50
C SER A 159 -21.88 -5.64 5.35
N SER A 160 -21.54 -4.39 5.01
CA SER A 160 -20.53 -4.02 4.02
C SER A 160 -19.08 -4.36 4.45
N GLU A 161 -18.82 -4.45 5.76
CA GLU A 161 -17.48 -4.68 6.33
C GLU A 161 -17.25 -6.13 6.76
N ARG A 162 -18.28 -6.98 6.73
CA ARG A 162 -18.17 -8.39 7.18
C ARG A 162 -17.11 -9.17 6.43
N LEU A 163 -17.03 -9.00 5.11
CA LEU A 163 -16.01 -9.68 4.29
C LEU A 163 -14.60 -9.28 4.69
N HIS A 164 -14.39 -8.01 5.00
CA HIS A 164 -13.12 -7.49 5.46
C HIS A 164 -12.73 -8.05 6.83
N VAL A 165 -13.66 -8.05 7.78
CA VAL A 165 -13.45 -8.63 9.11
C VAL A 165 -13.17 -10.14 9.04
N ASP A 166 -13.87 -10.87 8.18
CA ASP A 166 -13.60 -12.29 7.95
C ASP A 166 -12.22 -12.52 7.31
N PHE A 167 -11.78 -11.61 6.45
CA PHE A 167 -10.42 -11.63 5.90
C PHE A 167 -9.36 -11.41 6.99
N LEU A 168 -9.54 -10.41 7.87
CA LEU A 168 -8.66 -10.17 9.01
C LEU A 168 -8.59 -11.38 9.95
N LYS A 169 -9.73 -12.02 10.25
CA LYS A 169 -9.78 -13.26 11.05
C LYS A 169 -8.99 -14.39 10.41
N ARG A 170 -9.08 -14.53 9.08
CA ARG A 170 -8.31 -15.52 8.32
C ARG A 170 -6.82 -15.21 8.35
N GLN A 171 -6.43 -13.94 8.22
CA GLN A 171 -5.04 -13.51 8.37
C GLN A 171 -4.47 -13.88 9.74
N PHE A 172 -5.22 -13.63 10.82
CA PHE A 172 -4.80 -14.03 12.18
C PHE A 172 -4.61 -15.54 12.33
N ARG A 173 -5.43 -16.36 11.67
CA ARG A 173 -5.34 -17.83 11.70
C ARG A 173 -4.23 -18.38 10.79
N LEU A 174 -4.04 -17.80 9.62
CA LEU A 174 -3.11 -18.30 8.60
C LEU A 174 -1.65 -17.90 8.85
N ASP A 175 -1.43 -16.84 9.64
CA ASP A 175 -0.10 -16.41 10.04
C ASP A 175 0.67 -17.49 10.85
N SER A 176 -0.06 -18.51 11.36
CA SER A 176 0.54 -19.71 11.96
C SER A 176 1.19 -20.65 10.95
N ILE A 177 0.95 -20.50 9.65
CA ILE A 177 1.37 -21.44 8.60
C ILE A 177 2.50 -20.87 7.71
N GLY A 178 2.97 -19.62 7.94
CA GLY A 178 4.11 -19.05 7.19
C GLY A 178 3.84 -18.76 5.70
N ALA A 179 2.66 -19.10 5.19
CA ALA A 179 2.32 -18.97 3.76
C ALA A 179 1.86 -17.56 3.35
N LEU A 180 1.72 -16.65 4.31
CA LEU A 180 1.05 -15.36 4.12
C LEU A 180 1.95 -14.16 3.89
N GLN A 181 3.27 -14.31 3.89
CA GLN A 181 4.15 -13.19 3.55
C GLN A 181 3.90 -12.64 2.14
N SER A 182 3.32 -13.43 1.26
CA SER A 182 2.98 -13.01 -0.10
C SER A 182 1.60 -12.37 -0.24
N VAL A 183 0.66 -12.66 0.67
CA VAL A 183 -0.68 -12.05 0.68
C VAL A 183 -0.68 -10.67 1.36
N GLN A 184 0.31 -10.37 2.20
CA GLN A 184 0.48 -9.05 2.83
C GLN A 184 0.74 -7.90 1.83
N LEU A 185 1.02 -8.24 0.57
CA LEU A 185 1.29 -7.24 -0.49
C LEU A 185 0.09 -7.01 -1.41
N THR A 186 -0.90 -7.88 -1.36
CA THR A 186 -2.17 -7.61 -2.02
C THR A 186 -3.04 -6.83 -1.06
N ASP A 187 -3.40 -5.65 -1.50
CA ASP A 187 -4.20 -4.69 -0.76
C ASP A 187 -5.38 -5.35 -0.02
N ILE A 188 -5.44 -5.14 1.29
CA ILE A 188 -6.51 -5.59 2.18
C ILE A 188 -7.90 -5.14 1.67
N ASN A 189 -7.96 -4.06 0.89
CA ASN A 189 -9.16 -3.56 0.25
C ASN A 189 -9.66 -4.41 -0.95
N HIS A 190 -8.90 -5.44 -1.36
CA HIS A 190 -9.31 -6.38 -2.42
C HIS A 190 -9.19 -7.83 -1.96
N PRO A 191 -10.07 -8.29 -1.05
CA PRO A 191 -10.04 -9.66 -0.56
C PRO A 191 -10.18 -10.70 -1.67
N ASP A 192 -10.95 -10.39 -2.72
CA ASP A 192 -11.14 -11.27 -3.87
C ASP A 192 -9.86 -11.41 -4.71
N LEU A 193 -9.13 -10.31 -4.91
CA LEU A 193 -7.86 -10.33 -5.63
C LEU A 193 -6.76 -11.01 -4.80
N ALA A 194 -6.72 -10.79 -3.48
CA ALA A 194 -5.82 -11.47 -2.58
C ALA A 194 -6.06 -12.99 -2.59
N HIS A 195 -7.33 -13.40 -2.55
CA HIS A 195 -7.70 -14.81 -2.68
C HIS A 195 -7.34 -15.39 -4.04
N ALA A 196 -7.54 -14.64 -5.13
CA ALA A 196 -7.15 -15.05 -6.47
C ALA A 196 -5.64 -15.20 -6.61
N TYR A 197 -4.85 -14.24 -6.07
CA TYR A 197 -3.39 -14.31 -6.06
C TYR A 197 -2.88 -15.53 -5.28
N PHE A 198 -3.43 -15.77 -4.09
CA PHE A 198 -3.08 -16.96 -3.31
C PHE A 198 -3.44 -18.24 -4.06
N SER A 199 -4.65 -18.32 -4.63
CA SER A 199 -5.11 -19.48 -5.42
C SER A 199 -4.23 -19.72 -6.64
N TYR A 200 -3.74 -18.66 -7.27
CA TYR A 200 -2.78 -18.71 -8.36
C TYR A 200 -1.42 -19.26 -7.86
N GLN A 201 -0.88 -18.73 -6.75
CA GLN A 201 0.42 -19.19 -6.22
C GLN A 201 0.44 -20.66 -5.85
N ILE A 202 -0.65 -21.20 -5.32
CA ILE A 202 -0.78 -22.64 -4.99
C ILE A 202 -1.28 -23.49 -6.17
N GLY A 203 -1.34 -22.93 -7.38
CA GLY A 203 -1.69 -23.63 -8.61
C GLY A 203 -3.17 -24.00 -8.77
N ARG A 204 -4.07 -23.41 -7.95
CA ARG A 204 -5.51 -23.67 -8.05
C ARG A 204 -6.20 -22.98 -9.23
N ILE A 205 -5.67 -21.85 -9.68
CA ILE A 205 -6.18 -21.16 -10.87
C ILE A 205 -5.08 -20.95 -11.91
N PRO A 206 -5.40 -21.00 -13.22
CA PRO A 206 -4.45 -20.77 -14.30
C PRO A 206 -3.94 -19.31 -14.33
N ASN A 207 -2.73 -19.10 -14.84
CA ASN A 207 -2.12 -17.80 -15.05
C ASN A 207 -3.06 -16.82 -15.77
N ILE A 208 -3.75 -17.29 -16.82
CA ILE A 208 -4.65 -16.44 -17.63
C ILE A 208 -5.85 -15.94 -16.83
N THR A 209 -6.33 -16.73 -15.87
CA THR A 209 -7.46 -16.33 -15.01
C THR A 209 -7.03 -15.22 -14.07
N TYR A 210 -5.89 -15.38 -13.39
CA TYR A 210 -5.35 -14.35 -12.52
C TYR A 210 -5.00 -13.08 -13.31
N GLN A 211 -4.38 -13.23 -14.48
CA GLN A 211 -4.06 -12.10 -15.37
C GLN A 211 -5.30 -11.28 -15.73
N LYS A 212 -6.40 -11.93 -16.10
CA LYS A 212 -7.65 -11.22 -16.44
C LYS A 212 -8.20 -10.46 -15.24
N GLN A 213 -8.19 -11.05 -14.06
CA GLN A 213 -8.69 -10.43 -12.83
C GLN A 213 -7.87 -9.20 -12.45
N ILE A 214 -6.54 -9.31 -12.39
CA ILE A 214 -5.69 -8.17 -12.01
C ILE A 214 -5.75 -7.02 -13.03
N LEU A 215 -5.83 -7.32 -14.32
CA LEU A 215 -5.97 -6.29 -15.36
C LEU A 215 -7.33 -5.58 -15.29
N ALA A 216 -8.40 -6.29 -14.93
CA ALA A 216 -9.71 -5.70 -14.70
C ALA A 216 -9.69 -4.71 -13.52
N GLU A 217 -9.03 -5.09 -12.41
CA GLU A 217 -8.88 -4.21 -11.26
C GLU A 217 -7.97 -3.01 -11.55
N ILE A 218 -6.86 -3.19 -12.27
CA ILE A 218 -5.99 -2.07 -12.70
C ILE A 218 -6.76 -1.09 -13.58
N LYS A 219 -7.65 -1.57 -14.47
CA LYS A 219 -8.50 -0.69 -15.28
C LYS A 219 -9.45 0.15 -14.41
N LYS A 220 -9.93 -0.41 -13.32
CA LYS A 220 -10.82 0.25 -12.37
C LYS A 220 -10.07 1.23 -11.46
N TYR A 221 -8.85 0.86 -11.04
CA TYR A 221 -8.00 1.65 -10.14
C TYR A 221 -6.60 1.83 -10.72
N PRO A 222 -6.43 2.68 -11.77
CA PRO A 222 -5.19 2.78 -12.53
C PRO A 222 -4.03 3.44 -11.76
N LEU A 223 -4.30 4.09 -10.63
CA LEU A 223 -3.31 4.75 -9.78
C LEU A 223 -2.97 3.96 -8.51
N ASP A 224 -3.51 2.74 -8.37
CA ASP A 224 -3.26 1.88 -7.22
C ASP A 224 -1.85 1.27 -7.29
N PRO A 225 -0.94 1.62 -6.36
CA PRO A 225 0.42 1.12 -6.36
C PRO A 225 0.51 -0.38 -6.05
N TYR A 226 -0.43 -0.92 -5.27
CA TYR A 226 -0.44 -2.33 -4.89
C TYR A 226 -0.88 -3.23 -6.04
N LEU A 227 -1.89 -2.81 -6.80
CA LEU A 227 -2.28 -3.51 -8.03
C LEU A 227 -1.14 -3.52 -9.05
N MET A 228 -0.47 -2.38 -9.24
CA MET A 228 0.70 -2.30 -10.11
C MET A 228 1.83 -3.19 -9.61
N PHE A 229 2.08 -3.22 -8.31
CA PHE A 229 3.08 -4.09 -7.73
C PHE A 229 2.76 -5.59 -7.96
N SER A 230 1.52 -6.00 -7.66
CA SER A 230 1.05 -7.38 -7.88
C SER A 230 1.15 -7.79 -9.36
N TRP A 231 0.83 -6.86 -10.26
CA TRP A 231 1.03 -7.07 -11.69
C TRP A 231 2.50 -7.25 -12.06
N GLY A 232 3.39 -6.42 -11.49
CA GLY A 232 4.84 -6.55 -11.68
C GLY A 232 5.37 -7.91 -11.21
N GLN A 233 4.94 -8.40 -10.06
CA GLN A 233 5.30 -9.72 -9.54
C GLN A 233 4.80 -10.86 -10.45
N PHE A 234 3.56 -10.76 -10.95
CA PHE A 234 3.05 -11.71 -11.93
C PHE A 234 3.89 -11.73 -13.20
N LEU A 235 4.27 -10.56 -13.75
CA LEU A 235 5.13 -10.45 -14.91
C LEU A 235 6.51 -11.08 -14.70
N VAL A 236 7.08 -10.97 -13.48
CA VAL A 236 8.32 -11.67 -13.10
C VAL A 236 8.11 -13.18 -13.20
N HIS A 237 7.01 -13.67 -12.64
CA HIS A 237 6.70 -15.10 -12.61
C HIS A 237 6.53 -15.71 -14.02
N VAL A 238 5.89 -14.97 -14.93
CA VAL A 238 5.72 -15.43 -16.33
C VAL A 238 6.91 -15.09 -17.25
N GLY A 239 8.00 -14.56 -16.69
CA GLY A 239 9.24 -14.28 -17.43
C GLY A 239 9.25 -13.00 -18.26
N GLN A 240 8.25 -12.14 -18.14
CA GLN A 240 8.17 -10.87 -18.86
C GLN A 240 8.98 -9.75 -18.16
N PHE A 241 10.28 -9.95 -18.01
CA PHE A 241 11.14 -9.18 -17.13
C PHE A 241 11.23 -7.68 -17.47
N SER A 242 11.25 -7.31 -18.75
CA SER A 242 11.34 -5.89 -19.15
C SER A 242 10.09 -5.11 -18.75
N GLN A 243 8.92 -5.72 -18.90
CA GLN A 243 7.65 -5.12 -18.47
C GLN A 243 7.56 -5.12 -16.94
N ALA A 244 7.97 -6.21 -16.28
CA ALA A 244 8.01 -6.34 -14.83
C ALA A 244 8.83 -5.21 -14.21
N GLU A 245 10.04 -4.95 -14.73
CA GLU A 245 10.91 -3.89 -14.23
C GLU A 245 10.21 -2.52 -14.28
N LYS A 246 9.62 -2.17 -15.43
CA LYS A 246 8.91 -0.89 -15.61
C LYS A 246 7.80 -0.73 -14.58
N VAL A 247 7.00 -1.78 -14.40
CA VAL A 247 5.84 -1.76 -13.49
C VAL A 247 6.26 -1.73 -12.02
N LEU A 248 7.27 -2.53 -11.64
CA LEU A 248 7.81 -2.54 -10.27
C LEU A 248 8.46 -1.20 -9.91
N LYS A 249 9.22 -0.58 -10.82
CA LYS A 249 9.75 0.77 -10.63
C LYS A 249 8.66 1.79 -10.41
N GLN A 250 7.58 1.71 -11.18
CA GLN A 250 6.45 2.63 -11.06
C GLN A 250 5.73 2.47 -9.72
N SER A 251 5.49 1.24 -9.25
CA SER A 251 4.88 1.01 -7.95
C SER A 251 5.74 1.55 -6.80
N VAL A 252 7.07 1.35 -6.86
CA VAL A 252 8.02 1.92 -5.89
C VAL A 252 8.08 3.45 -5.98
N ALA A 253 7.96 4.04 -7.16
CA ALA A 253 7.93 5.51 -7.32
C ALA A 253 6.65 6.10 -6.70
N TRP A 254 5.53 5.39 -6.74
CA TRP A 254 4.29 5.82 -6.11
C TRP A 254 4.28 5.62 -4.59
N LEU A 255 5.01 4.63 -4.07
CA LEU A 255 5.19 4.38 -2.64
C LEU A 255 6.68 4.25 -2.28
N PRO A 256 7.45 5.36 -2.28
CA PRO A 256 8.90 5.31 -2.17
C PRO A 256 9.41 4.80 -0.81
N GLN A 257 8.60 4.86 0.24
CA GLN A 257 8.95 4.35 1.57
C GLN A 257 8.44 2.92 1.84
N HIS A 258 7.69 2.33 0.91
CA HIS A 258 7.13 1.00 1.11
C HIS A 258 8.21 -0.08 1.07
N THR A 259 8.55 -0.61 2.24
CA THR A 259 9.69 -1.52 2.44
C THR A 259 9.60 -2.79 1.61
N ALA A 260 8.42 -3.44 1.58
CA ALA A 260 8.24 -4.70 0.86
C ALA A 260 8.37 -4.54 -0.66
N MET A 261 7.85 -3.45 -1.25
CA MET A 261 7.99 -3.17 -2.68
C MET A 261 9.45 -2.93 -3.07
N ARG A 262 10.19 -2.17 -2.24
CA ARG A 262 11.63 -1.94 -2.45
C ARG A 262 12.45 -3.21 -2.31
N MET A 263 12.17 -4.02 -1.29
CA MET A 263 12.84 -5.32 -1.10
C MET A 263 12.59 -6.26 -2.28
N ALA A 264 11.34 -6.32 -2.78
CA ALA A 264 11.01 -7.14 -3.96
C ALA A 264 11.73 -6.64 -5.22
N LEU A 265 11.82 -5.32 -5.42
CA LEU A 265 12.58 -4.73 -6.52
C LEU A 265 14.09 -5.04 -6.39
N ALA A 266 14.65 -4.98 -5.17
CA ALA A 266 16.03 -5.38 -4.92
C ALA A 266 16.28 -6.86 -5.23
N HIS A 267 15.39 -7.77 -4.82
CA HIS A 267 15.46 -9.18 -5.18
C HIS A 267 15.35 -9.41 -6.70
N PHE A 268 14.47 -8.69 -7.37
CA PHE A 268 14.34 -8.73 -8.83
C PHE A 268 15.69 -8.40 -9.50
N TYR A 269 16.36 -7.32 -9.07
CA TYR A 269 17.65 -6.92 -9.61
C TYR A 269 18.78 -7.89 -9.24
N LEU A 270 18.77 -8.43 -8.01
CA LEU A 270 19.77 -9.42 -7.58
C LEU A 270 19.72 -10.67 -8.46
N ASN A 271 18.52 -11.19 -8.73
CA ASN A 271 18.31 -12.36 -9.59
C ASN A 271 18.79 -12.12 -11.04
N ARG A 272 18.81 -10.86 -11.47
CA ARG A 272 19.28 -10.45 -12.80
C ARG A 272 20.74 -9.98 -12.79
N LYS A 273 21.45 -10.10 -11.67
CA LYS A 273 22.83 -9.67 -11.47
C LYS A 273 23.06 -8.17 -11.73
N GLN A 274 22.03 -7.35 -11.54
CA GLN A 274 22.07 -5.90 -11.69
C GLN A 274 22.40 -5.25 -10.33
N PHE A 275 23.61 -5.46 -9.84
CA PHE A 275 24.01 -5.18 -8.46
C PHE A 275 23.91 -3.70 -8.06
N ASP A 276 24.21 -2.79 -8.98
CA ASP A 276 24.10 -1.34 -8.72
C ASP A 276 22.63 -0.95 -8.48
N GLN A 277 21.70 -1.56 -9.23
CA GLN A 277 20.27 -1.34 -9.03
C GLN A 277 19.76 -1.93 -7.71
N VAL A 278 20.37 -3.03 -7.24
CA VAL A 278 20.06 -3.56 -5.89
C VAL A 278 20.42 -2.53 -4.83
N GLU A 279 21.61 -1.94 -4.91
CA GLU A 279 22.07 -0.93 -3.93
C GLU A 279 21.17 0.30 -3.94
N LEU A 280 20.79 0.80 -5.14
CA LEU A 280 19.85 1.93 -5.28
C LEU A 280 18.47 1.61 -4.69
N ALA A 281 17.93 0.41 -4.90
CA ALA A 281 16.64 0.01 -4.34
C ALA A 281 16.69 -0.08 -2.81
N LEU A 282 17.83 -0.52 -2.23
CA LEU A 282 18.01 -0.71 -0.79
C LEU A 282 18.41 0.58 -0.05
N ALA A 283 18.95 1.59 -0.73
CA ALA A 283 19.50 2.79 -0.10
C ALA A 283 18.51 3.48 0.86
N PRO A 284 17.23 3.71 0.51
CA PRO A 284 16.25 4.31 1.42
C PRO A 284 15.87 3.44 2.62
N LEU A 285 16.20 2.15 2.59
CA LEU A 285 15.90 1.21 3.67
C LEU A 285 17.07 1.02 4.64
N ALA A 286 18.22 1.63 4.38
CA ALA A 286 19.47 1.38 5.10
C ALA A 286 19.41 1.73 6.60
N SER A 287 18.56 2.67 7.00
CA SER A 287 18.34 3.09 8.39
C SER A 287 17.05 2.52 9.01
N ASN A 288 16.27 1.75 8.28
CA ASN A 288 15.00 1.22 8.78
C ASN A 288 15.23 0.01 9.70
N PRO A 289 14.99 0.12 11.03
CA PRO A 289 15.29 -0.94 12.00
C PRO A 289 14.49 -2.22 11.77
N ARG A 290 13.34 -2.14 11.10
CA ARG A 290 12.49 -3.32 10.84
C ARG A 290 13.05 -4.24 9.77
N VAL A 291 13.81 -3.70 8.82
CA VAL A 291 14.31 -4.45 7.65
C VAL A 291 15.82 -4.40 7.50
N ILE A 292 16.53 -3.67 8.35
CA ILE A 292 17.99 -3.51 8.27
C ILE A 292 18.72 -4.87 8.20
N ARG A 293 18.21 -5.88 8.89
CA ARG A 293 18.75 -7.24 8.85
C ARG A 293 18.68 -7.85 7.44
N ASP A 294 17.54 -7.71 6.78
CA ASP A 294 17.34 -8.25 5.44
C ASP A 294 18.06 -7.41 4.38
N VAL A 295 18.11 -6.09 4.57
CA VAL A 295 18.94 -5.18 3.76
C VAL A 295 20.41 -5.58 3.83
N LEU A 296 20.93 -5.84 5.03
CA LEU A 296 22.32 -6.26 5.22
C LEU A 296 22.59 -7.63 4.58
N TYR A 297 21.64 -8.56 4.71
CA TYR A 297 21.73 -9.85 4.04
C TYR A 297 21.84 -9.73 2.51
N LEU A 298 21.01 -8.89 1.89
CA LEU A 298 21.09 -8.62 0.45
C LEU A 298 22.42 -7.96 0.05
N LYS A 299 22.93 -7.02 0.85
CA LYS A 299 24.25 -6.40 0.61
C LYS A 299 25.38 -7.45 0.64
N VAL A 300 25.29 -8.40 1.56
CA VAL A 300 26.24 -9.55 1.59
C VAL A 300 26.14 -10.35 0.31
N LEU A 301 24.91 -10.69 -0.14
CA LEU A 301 24.73 -11.44 -1.37
C LEU A 301 25.23 -10.69 -2.61
N VAL A 302 25.07 -9.37 -2.65
CA VAL A 302 25.65 -8.52 -3.72
C VAL A 302 27.17 -8.61 -3.72
N ALA A 303 27.82 -8.40 -2.57
CA ALA A 303 29.28 -8.48 -2.45
C ALA A 303 29.83 -9.88 -2.84
N LEU A 304 29.12 -10.95 -2.44
CA LEU A 304 29.45 -12.31 -2.84
C LEU A 304 29.38 -12.53 -4.35
N ASN A 305 28.30 -12.06 -4.96
CA ASN A 305 28.11 -12.24 -6.40
C ASN A 305 29.06 -11.36 -7.24
N ARG A 306 29.57 -10.26 -6.69
CA ARG A 306 30.64 -9.43 -7.29
C ARG A 306 32.03 -10.04 -7.10
N GLY A 307 32.18 -11.10 -6.28
CA GLY A 307 33.49 -11.68 -5.95
C GLY A 307 34.28 -10.87 -4.90
N GLU A 308 33.64 -9.91 -4.24
CA GLU A 308 34.25 -9.05 -3.21
C GLU A 308 34.35 -9.81 -1.86
N LYS A 309 35.19 -10.86 -1.81
CA LYS A 309 35.28 -11.76 -0.67
C LYS A 309 35.57 -11.05 0.66
N SER A 310 36.54 -10.13 0.68
CA SER A 310 36.90 -9.39 1.89
C SER A 310 35.76 -8.55 2.42
N LYS A 311 35.03 -7.85 1.54
CA LYS A 311 33.85 -7.04 1.89
C LYS A 311 32.72 -7.92 2.41
N SER A 312 32.49 -9.07 1.78
CA SER A 312 31.46 -10.02 2.21
C SER A 312 31.74 -10.54 3.63
N VAL A 313 32.97 -10.90 3.93
CA VAL A 313 33.40 -11.37 5.25
C VAL A 313 33.22 -10.27 6.30
N ALA A 314 33.63 -9.02 5.99
CA ALA A 314 33.47 -7.89 6.90
C ALA A 314 31.99 -7.59 7.20
N LEU A 315 31.12 -7.62 6.19
CA LEU A 315 29.68 -7.44 6.35
C LEU A 315 29.06 -8.55 7.20
N LEU A 316 29.45 -9.81 6.96
CA LEU A 316 28.97 -10.96 7.71
C LEU A 316 29.42 -10.92 9.17
N ASP A 317 30.70 -10.52 9.43
CA ASP A 317 31.21 -10.41 10.78
C ASP A 317 30.47 -9.33 11.58
N SER A 318 30.21 -8.19 10.95
CA SER A 318 29.39 -7.13 11.53
C SER A 318 27.95 -7.59 11.80
N ALA A 319 27.35 -8.28 10.83
CA ALA A 319 25.97 -8.79 10.95
C ALA A 319 25.81 -9.79 12.09
N ARG A 320 26.76 -10.72 12.24
CA ARG A 320 26.74 -11.74 13.31
C ARG A 320 26.84 -11.13 14.71
N LYS A 321 27.58 -10.02 14.87
CA LYS A 321 27.69 -9.29 16.14
C LYS A 321 26.37 -8.60 16.53
N VAL A 322 25.65 -8.08 15.53
CA VAL A 322 24.41 -7.32 15.75
C VAL A 322 23.20 -8.26 15.82
N PHE A 323 23.13 -9.26 14.97
CA PHE A 323 22.00 -10.20 14.84
C PHE A 323 22.38 -11.58 15.36
N VAL A 324 22.70 -11.64 16.65
CA VAL A 324 23.05 -12.89 17.33
C VAL A 324 21.93 -13.91 17.16
N GLY A 325 22.26 -15.13 16.72
CA GLY A 325 21.29 -16.22 16.51
C GLY A 325 20.64 -16.27 15.13
N ASP A 326 20.89 -15.32 14.22
CA ASP A 326 20.44 -15.48 12.82
C ASP A 326 21.39 -16.44 12.06
N GLY A 327 20.94 -17.69 11.91
CA GLY A 327 21.71 -18.75 11.26
C GLY A 327 22.12 -18.43 9.82
N ARG A 328 21.40 -17.54 9.10
CA ARG A 328 21.72 -17.17 7.71
C ARG A 328 23.11 -16.55 7.59
N PHE A 329 23.45 -15.63 8.50
CA PHE A 329 24.75 -14.98 8.52
C PHE A 329 25.88 -15.92 8.95
N SER A 330 25.62 -16.78 9.94
CA SER A 330 26.61 -17.76 10.40
C SER A 330 26.92 -18.79 9.32
N LEU A 331 25.91 -19.37 8.66
CA LEU A 331 26.11 -20.34 7.58
C LEU A 331 26.91 -19.76 6.40
N LEU A 332 26.62 -18.52 5.99
CA LEU A 332 27.36 -17.88 4.91
C LEU A 332 28.80 -17.57 5.32
N TYR A 333 29.03 -17.11 6.55
CA TYR A 333 30.36 -16.85 7.09
C TYR A 333 31.22 -18.11 7.10
N ASP A 334 30.70 -19.21 7.68
CA ASP A 334 31.43 -20.47 7.82
C ASP A 334 31.79 -21.06 6.46
N ARG A 335 30.92 -20.94 5.44
CA ARG A 335 31.22 -21.34 4.06
C ARG A 335 32.36 -20.53 3.44
N LEU A 336 32.43 -19.21 3.72
CA LEU A 336 33.42 -18.33 3.14
C LEU A 336 34.79 -18.46 3.79
N VAL A 337 34.83 -18.73 5.09
CA VAL A 337 36.06 -18.82 5.90
C VAL A 337 36.59 -20.26 5.95
N GLY A 338 35.81 -21.24 5.41
CA GLY A 338 36.22 -22.63 5.33
C GLY A 338 36.07 -23.40 6.65
N LYS A 339 35.27 -22.91 7.60
CA LYS A 339 34.87 -23.71 8.77
C LYS A 339 33.86 -24.75 8.33
N LYS A 340 34.13 -26.04 8.58
CA LYS A 340 33.10 -27.08 8.47
C LYS A 340 31.96 -26.72 9.41
N PRO A 341 30.68 -26.84 9.00
CA PRO A 341 29.56 -26.66 9.92
C PRO A 341 29.75 -27.64 11.07
N ASP A 342 29.83 -27.11 12.30
CA ASP A 342 29.78 -27.95 13.49
C ASP A 342 28.51 -28.77 13.40
N SER A 343 28.67 -30.10 13.47
CA SER A 343 27.55 -31.05 13.49
C SER A 343 26.55 -30.56 14.54
N VAL A 344 25.37 -30.22 14.07
CA VAL A 344 24.23 -29.83 14.93
C VAL A 344 24.14 -30.89 16.04
N ASN A 345 24.44 -30.49 17.28
CA ASN A 345 24.18 -31.29 18.44
C ASN A 345 22.70 -31.68 18.40
N LYS A 346 22.46 -32.94 18.05
CA LYS A 346 21.20 -33.61 18.32
C LYS A 346 21.01 -33.55 19.83
N THR A 347 20.29 -32.57 20.32
CA THR A 347 19.70 -32.63 21.65
C THR A 347 18.80 -33.86 21.63
N GLN A 348 19.23 -34.85 22.37
CA GLN A 348 18.47 -36.05 22.67
C GLN A 348 17.12 -35.65 23.25
N ASP A 349 16.09 -35.90 22.47
CA ASP A 349 14.71 -35.88 22.94
C ASP A 349 14.54 -37.14 23.80
N SER A 350 14.69 -36.95 25.10
CA SER A 350 14.39 -37.97 26.10
C SER A 350 12.88 -38.09 26.25
N THR A 351 12.29 -38.79 25.32
CA THR A 351 10.93 -39.30 25.48
C THR A 351 10.94 -40.39 26.56
N GLN A 352 10.57 -40.01 27.76
CA GLN A 352 10.23 -40.98 28.81
C GLN A 352 9.01 -41.77 28.37
N GLN A 353 9.24 -43.05 28.16
CA GLN A 353 8.23 -44.11 28.14
C GLN A 353 7.39 -44.06 29.41
N ILE A 354 6.10 -43.91 29.29
CA ILE A 354 5.12 -44.31 30.30
C ILE A 354 4.37 -45.50 29.70
N VAL A 355 4.59 -46.68 30.29
CA VAL A 355 3.84 -47.93 30.20
C VAL A 355 3.57 -48.36 31.64
N PRO A 356 2.52 -49.06 31.91
CA PRO A 356 1.22 -49.30 31.24
C PRO A 356 0.06 -48.57 31.89
#